data_436ee9e3802e2615c4c0f427c3a26260
#
_entry.id   436ee9e3802e2615c4c0f427c3a26260
#
_cell.length_a   1.000
_cell.length_b   1.000
_cell.length_c   1.000
_cell.angle_alpha   90.00
_cell.angle_beta   90.00
_cell.angle_gamma   90.00
#
_symmetry.space_group_name_H-M   'P 1'
#
loop_
_entity.id
_entity.type
_entity.pdbx_description
1 polymer ?
#
loop_
_entity_poly.entity_id
_entity_poly.type
_entity_poly.pdbx_seq_one_letter_code
_entity_poly.pdbx_strand_id
1 'polypeptide(L)'
;MKKIFIFLITFFTLIISPAVNATEEEFHKKATFPIHAQTYVQDAIMSIGFEADFEERLTNSWSKLEDECKVSDLGITVSEIEAMFQKVHYNNPRFYYVNNYFEYFYNADGIITRIISFYSDDKATVEKNMKALDDATEEILLCINGNMSDFDKIMTVHDYMVLNYHYDKTGLNHSILIMTGKEGVCSSYAFAFKYMMDILNIECTYVSSTEMNHMWNLVKLKGKWYHIDLTWDDPSPPLDSPVYDQFAQVHHEYALLSTDKIKELNHYGFDIGNIATDSTEYDNAAWHSGISSVVYCCGEEYWIEDNDLVCSNGKTIYKNLDGNDNDWDISNNYIFPGLIYAGIAEYNGSIYFNTEKKVFCYNPKTQKTTQLLSAKEICGLYIDKNILKYCAYDHKTSSFSEAGSIKLSDIRFGTPYISGSKLIAKIYKDSPKKMMVISFGNNHAQATEIIADGVATVTFDADNTQALYFWDENMMPLKAKEILSK
;
A
#
# COMPACT_ATOMS: atom_id res chain seq x y z
N MET A 1 6.31 63.75 86.74
CA MET A 1 7.42 63.26 85.91
C MET A 1 6.87 62.14 85.08
N LYS A 2 6.53 62.43 83.82
CA LYS A 2 6.03 61.38 82.85
C LYS A 2 7.20 61.06 81.97
N LYS A 3 7.56 59.76 81.96
CA LYS A 3 8.57 59.21 81.04
C LYS A 3 7.87 58.87 79.74
N ILE A 4 8.30 59.43 78.63
CA ILE A 4 7.88 59.10 77.27
C ILE A 4 8.82 58.03 76.76
N PHE A 5 8.25 56.85 76.39
CA PHE A 5 8.93 55.79 75.68
C PHE A 5 8.72 56.00 74.16
N ILE A 6 9.80 56.21 73.45
CA ILE A 6 9.81 56.26 71.95
C ILE A 6 10.06 54.87 71.45
N PHE A 7 9.10 54.29 70.75
CA PHE A 7 9.28 53.03 70.03
C PHE A 7 9.78 53.31 68.62
N LEU A 8 11.00 52.90 68.33
CA LEU A 8 11.55 52.95 66.97
C LEU A 8 11.03 51.69 66.18
N ILE A 9 10.15 51.94 65.22
CA ILE A 9 9.73 50.89 64.31
C ILE A 9 10.68 50.98 63.11
N THR A 10 11.56 50.00 63.00
CA THR A 10 12.42 49.79 61.81
C THR A 10 11.59 49.05 60.72
N PHE A 11 11.21 49.80 59.68
CA PHE A 11 10.64 49.18 58.46
C PHE A 11 11.71 48.48 57.68
N PHE A 12 11.66 47.14 57.65
CA PHE A 12 12.39 46.33 56.66
C PHE A 12 11.61 46.39 55.34
N THR A 13 12.06 47.19 54.40
CA THR A 13 11.59 47.12 53.00
C THR A 13 12.26 45.88 52.37
N LEU A 14 11.46 44.85 52.22
CA LEU A 14 11.83 43.68 51.38
C LEU A 14 11.84 44.21 49.92
N ILE A 15 13.01 44.40 49.38
CA ILE A 15 13.17 44.61 47.93
C ILE A 15 12.98 43.27 47.29
N ILE A 16 11.76 42.99 46.78
CA ILE A 16 11.48 41.91 45.87
C ILE A 16 12.10 42.36 44.53
N SER A 17 13.28 41.88 44.23
CA SER A 17 13.80 41.94 42.85
C SER A 17 12.81 41.19 41.94
N PRO A 18 12.31 41.81 40.88
CA PRO A 18 11.59 41.03 39.88
C PRO A 18 12.54 39.94 39.37
N ALA A 19 12.13 38.67 39.46
CA ALA A 19 12.80 37.63 38.76
C ALA A 19 12.88 38.03 37.29
N VAL A 20 14.07 38.41 36.84
CA VAL A 20 14.37 38.50 35.42
C VAL A 20 14.17 37.09 34.92
N ASN A 21 13.08 36.84 34.20
CA ASN A 21 12.99 35.67 33.37
C ASN A 21 14.18 35.73 32.41
N ALA A 22 15.24 35.01 32.74
CA ALA A 22 16.30 34.73 31.78
C ALA A 22 15.57 34.06 30.63
N THR A 23 15.43 34.74 29.52
CA THR A 23 15.08 34.10 28.25
C THR A 23 16.23 33.09 28.02
N GLU A 24 15.91 31.80 28.11
CA GLU A 24 16.87 30.76 27.75
C GLU A 24 17.40 31.10 26.36
N GLU A 25 18.73 31.14 26.22
CA GLU A 25 19.36 31.43 24.94
C GLU A 25 19.06 30.29 23.99
N GLU A 26 18.31 30.57 22.92
CA GLU A 26 17.89 29.59 21.92
C GLU A 26 18.70 29.79 20.65
N PHE A 27 19.29 28.71 20.17
CA PHE A 27 20.07 28.66 18.93
C PHE A 27 19.22 28.02 17.82
N HIS A 28 19.56 28.29 16.55
CA HIS A 28 18.77 27.90 15.38
C HIS A 28 19.66 27.26 14.31
N LYS A 29 19.16 26.20 13.68
CA LYS A 29 19.75 25.56 12.49
C LYS A 29 18.70 25.19 11.47
N LYS A 30 19.17 25.03 10.23
CA LYS A 30 18.40 24.54 9.08
C LYS A 30 18.98 23.20 8.64
N ALA A 31 18.12 22.27 8.27
CA ALA A 31 18.49 20.95 7.78
C ALA A 31 17.73 20.59 6.52
N THR A 32 18.35 19.78 5.67
CA THR A 32 17.76 19.22 4.46
C THR A 32 18.28 17.80 4.30
N PHE A 33 17.41 16.85 3.99
CA PHE A 33 17.79 15.47 3.70
C PHE A 33 17.43 15.11 2.25
N PRO A 34 18.12 14.11 1.63
CA PRO A 34 17.82 13.71 0.25
C PRO A 34 16.43 13.10 0.14
N ILE A 35 15.74 13.35 -0.98
CA ILE A 35 14.43 12.78 -1.29
C ILE A 35 14.57 11.27 -1.57
N HIS A 36 15.72 10.83 -2.09
CA HIS A 36 16.01 9.41 -2.28
C HIS A 36 16.64 8.87 -1.00
N ALA A 37 15.96 7.93 -0.35
CA ALA A 37 16.46 7.27 0.83
C ALA A 37 17.79 6.58 0.51
N GLN A 38 18.88 7.00 1.16
CA GLN A 38 19.97 6.07 1.43
C GLN A 38 19.35 4.95 2.26
N THR A 39 19.79 3.71 2.05
CA THR A 39 19.29 2.53 2.74
C THR A 39 19.04 2.83 4.21
N TYR A 40 17.78 3.05 4.58
CA TYR A 40 17.38 3.04 5.97
C TYR A 40 17.27 1.58 6.37
N VAL A 41 18.43 1.00 6.65
CA VAL A 41 18.43 -0.13 7.54
C VAL A 41 17.82 0.41 8.81
N GLN A 42 16.63 -0.03 9.09
CA GLN A 42 16.11 0.04 10.43
C GLN A 42 17.08 -0.82 11.24
N ASP A 43 18.21 -0.22 11.69
CA ASP A 43 18.86 -0.76 12.85
C ASP A 43 17.72 -0.95 13.84
N ALA A 44 17.45 -2.19 14.16
CA ALA A 44 16.55 -2.56 15.24
C ALA A 44 17.26 -2.19 16.57
N ILE A 45 17.71 -0.96 16.64
CA ILE A 45 18.00 -0.29 17.89
C ILE A 45 16.60 -0.11 18.46
N MET A 46 16.31 -0.96 19.43
CA MET A 46 15.15 -0.86 20.28
C MET A 46 14.92 0.61 20.58
N SER A 47 13.87 1.16 19.97
CA SER A 47 13.45 2.51 20.25
C SER A 47 13.13 2.55 21.74
N ILE A 48 13.98 3.22 22.47
CA ILE A 48 13.66 3.64 23.81
C ILE A 48 12.47 4.57 23.62
N GLY A 49 11.40 4.42 24.37
CA GLY A 49 10.05 4.98 24.19
C GLY A 49 9.93 6.45 23.72
N PHE A 50 11.00 7.26 23.77
CA PHE A 50 10.94 8.64 23.29
C PHE A 50 10.90 8.80 21.75
N GLU A 51 11.38 7.81 20.96
CA GLU A 51 11.25 7.86 19.49
C GLU A 51 9.78 7.77 19.06
N ALA A 52 9.00 6.94 19.72
CA ALA A 52 7.56 6.83 19.47
C ALA A 52 6.84 8.14 19.83
N ASP A 53 7.19 8.77 20.96
CA ASP A 53 6.63 10.06 21.37
C ASP A 53 7.00 11.18 20.38
N PHE A 54 8.22 11.14 19.84
CA PHE A 54 8.67 12.11 18.84
C PHE A 54 7.91 11.95 17.52
N GLU A 55 7.78 10.73 17.01
CA GLU A 55 7.02 10.42 15.82
C GLU A 55 5.54 10.83 15.97
N GLU A 56 4.92 10.49 17.09
CA GLU A 56 3.54 10.87 17.39
C GLU A 56 3.36 12.41 17.38
N ARG A 57 4.24 13.15 18.01
CA ARG A 57 4.17 14.62 18.05
C ARG A 57 4.33 15.26 16.68
N LEU A 58 5.33 14.81 15.90
CA LEU A 58 5.54 15.32 14.55
C LEU A 58 4.34 15.01 13.65
N THR A 59 3.88 13.77 13.62
CA THR A 59 2.77 13.35 12.77
C THR A 59 1.45 14.03 13.18
N ASN A 60 1.23 14.26 14.47
CA ASN A 60 0.11 15.07 14.96
C ASN A 60 0.19 16.53 14.52
N SER A 61 1.38 17.14 14.54
CA SER A 61 1.62 18.51 14.05
C SER A 61 1.38 18.57 12.53
N TRP A 62 1.96 17.64 11.77
CA TRP A 62 1.79 17.56 10.32
C TRP A 62 0.34 17.33 9.89
N SER A 63 -0.40 16.50 10.62
CA SER A 63 -1.82 16.24 10.33
C SER A 63 -2.71 17.47 10.45
N LYS A 64 -2.29 18.46 11.24
CA LYS A 64 -2.97 19.73 11.45
C LYS A 64 -2.38 20.87 10.64
N LEU A 65 -1.29 20.61 9.90
CA LEU A 65 -0.48 21.63 9.21
C LEU A 65 0.03 22.71 10.18
N GLU A 66 0.43 22.30 11.39
CA GLU A 66 1.07 23.17 12.36
C GLU A 66 2.56 23.27 12.03
N ASP A 67 3.06 24.50 11.82
CA ASP A 67 4.46 24.73 11.47
C ASP A 67 5.40 24.36 12.61
N GLU A 68 5.02 24.62 13.86
CA GLU A 68 5.85 24.42 15.06
C GLU A 68 5.45 23.18 15.85
N CYS A 69 6.45 22.33 16.12
CA CYS A 69 6.34 21.18 17.02
C CYS A 69 7.31 21.32 18.19
N LYS A 70 6.81 21.37 19.44
CA LYS A 70 7.63 21.48 20.67
C LYS A 70 8.03 20.10 21.16
N VAL A 71 9.35 19.95 21.45
CA VAL A 71 9.96 18.66 21.82
C VAL A 71 10.99 18.76 22.94
N SER A 72 11.02 19.90 23.67
CA SER A 72 12.04 20.20 24.70
C SER A 72 12.12 19.18 25.84
N ASP A 73 11.04 18.48 26.13
CA ASP A 73 10.92 17.46 27.17
C ASP A 73 11.37 16.07 26.74
N LEU A 74 11.65 15.87 25.43
CA LEU A 74 12.10 14.57 24.90
C LEU A 74 13.62 14.37 25.03
N GLY A 75 14.39 15.43 25.31
CA GLY A 75 15.86 15.32 25.48
C GLY A 75 16.63 15.02 24.20
N ILE A 76 16.03 15.22 23.01
CA ILE A 76 16.67 14.99 21.71
C ILE A 76 17.81 15.98 21.52
N THR A 77 18.96 15.49 21.08
CA THR A 77 20.16 16.33 20.86
C THR A 77 20.29 16.80 19.42
N VAL A 78 21.11 17.84 19.22
CA VAL A 78 21.48 18.37 17.90
C VAL A 78 22.09 17.30 16.98
N SER A 79 22.76 16.28 17.53
CA SER A 79 23.39 15.20 16.75
C SER A 79 22.38 14.15 16.26
N GLU A 80 21.20 14.06 16.87
CA GLU A 80 20.19 13.04 16.58
C GLU A 80 19.06 13.55 15.67
N ILE A 81 18.73 14.83 15.79
CA ILE A 81 17.48 15.39 15.24
C ILE A 81 17.33 15.19 13.73
N GLU A 82 18.41 15.34 12.95
CA GLU A 82 18.32 15.25 11.49
C GLU A 82 17.98 13.82 11.05
N ALA A 83 18.62 12.82 11.64
CA ALA A 83 18.34 11.41 11.37
C ALA A 83 16.93 11.02 11.86
N MET A 84 16.52 11.49 13.04
CA MET A 84 15.20 11.20 13.60
C MET A 84 14.08 11.83 12.76
N PHE A 85 14.19 13.08 12.35
CA PHE A 85 13.19 13.73 11.50
C PHE A 85 13.06 13.02 10.15
N GLN A 86 14.19 12.69 9.52
CA GLN A 86 14.23 11.96 8.27
C GLN A 86 13.57 10.58 8.41
N LYS A 87 13.85 9.85 9.51
CA LYS A 87 13.24 8.55 9.81
C LYS A 87 11.70 8.66 9.91
N VAL A 88 11.20 9.64 10.67
CA VAL A 88 9.75 9.86 10.78
C VAL A 88 9.15 10.21 9.43
N HIS A 89 9.79 11.07 8.65
CA HIS A 89 9.30 11.45 7.32
C HIS A 89 9.18 10.25 6.38
N TYR A 90 10.20 9.37 6.29
CA TYR A 90 10.16 8.20 5.43
C TYR A 90 9.21 7.11 5.94
N ASN A 91 9.09 6.93 7.25
CA ASN A 91 8.17 5.96 7.82
C ASN A 91 6.70 6.35 7.64
N ASN A 92 6.43 7.62 7.34
CA ASN A 92 5.09 8.16 7.21
C ASN A 92 4.85 8.79 5.82
N PRO A 93 4.94 8.04 4.72
CA PRO A 93 4.83 8.58 3.36
C PRO A 93 3.48 9.25 3.05
N ARG A 94 2.47 9.01 3.88
CA ARG A 94 1.17 9.69 3.84
C ARG A 94 1.30 11.20 3.96
N PHE A 95 2.31 11.70 4.70
CA PHE A 95 2.58 13.13 4.83
C PHE A 95 3.45 13.67 3.67
N TYR A 96 3.11 13.29 2.45
CA TYR A 96 3.80 13.63 1.20
C TYR A 96 4.04 15.14 1.03
N TYR A 97 3.20 15.97 1.67
CA TYR A 97 3.25 17.43 1.62
C TYR A 97 4.22 18.06 2.61
N VAL A 98 4.84 17.29 3.49
CA VAL A 98 5.91 17.75 4.36
C VAL A 98 7.22 17.78 3.58
N ASN A 99 7.88 18.95 3.57
CA ASN A 99 9.13 19.12 2.85
C ASN A 99 10.28 18.32 3.50
N ASN A 100 11.27 17.94 2.69
CA ASN A 100 12.53 17.39 3.17
C ASN A 100 13.47 18.44 3.77
N TYR A 101 12.99 19.67 3.92
CA TYR A 101 13.65 20.80 4.55
C TYR A 101 12.89 21.18 5.82
N PHE A 102 13.64 21.36 6.92
CA PHE A 102 13.07 21.78 8.21
C PHE A 102 14.07 22.66 8.97
N GLU A 103 13.59 23.37 9.98
CA GLU A 103 14.39 24.15 10.90
C GLU A 103 14.23 23.62 12.32
N TYR A 104 15.26 23.74 13.13
CA TYR A 104 15.19 23.35 14.52
C TYR A 104 15.91 24.32 15.44
N PHE A 105 15.43 24.38 16.66
CA PHE A 105 15.91 25.25 17.71
C PHE A 105 16.40 24.41 18.89
N TYR A 106 17.46 24.86 19.56
CA TYR A 106 18.06 24.15 20.67
C TYR A 106 18.61 25.10 21.72
N ASN A 107 18.67 24.64 22.99
CA ASN A 107 19.20 25.38 24.11
C ASN A 107 20.73 25.29 24.21
N ALA A 108 21.32 25.92 25.22
CA ALA A 108 22.76 25.94 25.46
C ALA A 108 23.37 24.55 25.73
N ASP A 109 22.58 23.59 26.20
CA ASP A 109 22.98 22.19 26.42
C ASP A 109 22.92 21.34 25.15
N GLY A 110 22.50 21.91 24.01
CA GLY A 110 22.35 21.22 22.74
C GLY A 110 21.08 20.36 22.64
N ILE A 111 20.09 20.59 23.53
CA ILE A 111 18.80 19.88 23.50
C ILE A 111 17.81 20.64 22.62
N ILE A 112 17.15 19.91 21.72
CA ILE A 112 16.16 20.46 20.81
C ILE A 112 14.93 20.93 21.58
N THR A 113 14.51 22.15 21.34
CA THR A 113 13.35 22.78 21.99
C THR A 113 12.12 22.71 21.10
N ARG A 114 12.29 22.98 19.81
CA ARG A 114 11.20 22.96 18.83
C ARG A 114 11.71 22.75 17.41
N ILE A 115 10.82 22.29 16.55
CA ILE A 115 11.04 22.02 15.12
C ILE A 115 10.05 22.84 14.32
N ILE A 116 10.48 23.40 13.20
CA ILE A 116 9.63 24.05 12.21
C ILE A 116 9.60 23.19 10.95
N SER A 117 8.42 22.70 10.62
CA SER A 117 8.15 21.96 9.39
C SER A 117 7.61 22.88 8.31
N PHE A 118 7.90 22.58 7.06
CA PHE A 118 7.41 23.34 5.91
C PHE A 118 6.58 22.41 5.02
N TYR A 119 5.57 22.97 4.37
CA TYR A 119 4.61 22.22 3.59
C TYR A 119 4.64 22.69 2.13
N SER A 120 4.51 21.75 1.19
CA SER A 120 4.50 22.02 -0.25
C SER A 120 3.14 22.51 -0.74
N ASP A 121 2.06 22.11 -0.06
CA ASP A 121 0.68 22.37 -0.47
C ASP A 121 -0.09 23.18 0.57
N ASP A 122 -1.10 23.90 0.12
CA ASP A 122 -2.05 24.55 1.01
C ASP A 122 -3.04 23.54 1.62
N LYS A 123 -3.72 23.97 2.69
CA LYS A 123 -4.65 23.12 3.44
C LYS A 123 -5.75 22.50 2.56
N ALA A 124 -6.32 23.25 1.62
CA ALA A 124 -7.41 22.76 0.78
C ALA A 124 -6.92 21.69 -0.20
N THR A 125 -5.71 21.86 -0.74
CA THR A 125 -5.04 20.86 -1.59
C THR A 125 -4.71 19.61 -0.80
N VAL A 126 -4.15 19.74 0.41
CA VAL A 126 -3.85 18.61 1.29
C VAL A 126 -5.14 17.84 1.61
N GLU A 127 -6.19 18.49 2.08
CA GLU A 127 -7.46 17.82 2.42
C GLU A 127 -8.05 17.06 1.22
N LYS A 128 -8.01 17.65 0.02
CA LYS A 128 -8.47 17.00 -1.22
C LYS A 128 -7.65 15.76 -1.54
N ASN A 129 -6.32 15.87 -1.52
CA ASN A 129 -5.42 14.78 -1.89
C ASN A 129 -5.44 13.66 -0.84
N MET A 130 -5.54 14.01 0.44
CA MET A 130 -5.68 13.03 1.52
C MET A 130 -6.97 12.21 1.37
N LYS A 131 -8.09 12.87 1.03
CA LYS A 131 -9.33 12.14 0.76
C LYS A 131 -9.18 11.21 -0.44
N ALA A 132 -8.56 11.66 -1.53
CA ALA A 132 -8.33 10.83 -2.70
C ALA A 132 -7.39 9.64 -2.39
N LEU A 133 -6.38 9.84 -1.53
CA LEU A 133 -5.49 8.79 -1.06
C LEU A 133 -6.25 7.75 -0.21
N ASP A 134 -7.15 8.20 0.67
CA ASP A 134 -8.02 7.32 1.44
C ASP A 134 -8.93 6.50 0.52
N ASP A 135 -9.55 7.13 -0.47
CA ASP A 135 -10.41 6.45 -1.44
C ASP A 135 -9.61 5.39 -2.25
N ALA A 136 -8.39 5.72 -2.70
CA ALA A 136 -7.50 4.77 -3.40
C ALA A 136 -7.03 3.62 -2.50
N THR A 137 -6.76 3.89 -1.24
CA THR A 137 -6.44 2.88 -0.22
C THR A 137 -7.60 1.89 -0.05
N GLU A 138 -8.82 2.41 0.06
CA GLU A 138 -10.02 1.59 0.19
C GLU A 138 -10.24 0.68 -1.04
N GLU A 139 -9.90 1.14 -2.24
CA GLU A 139 -9.97 0.32 -3.47
C GLU A 139 -9.02 -0.89 -3.40
N ILE A 140 -7.79 -0.71 -2.94
CA ILE A 140 -6.84 -1.81 -2.75
C ILE A 140 -7.33 -2.76 -1.66
N LEU A 141 -7.76 -2.21 -0.51
CA LEU A 141 -8.24 -3.00 0.62
C LEU A 141 -9.52 -3.79 0.29
N LEU A 142 -10.28 -3.38 -0.72
CA LEU A 142 -11.41 -4.17 -1.23
C LEU A 142 -10.96 -5.51 -1.84
N CYS A 143 -9.72 -5.59 -2.33
CA CYS A 143 -9.13 -6.83 -2.85
C CYS A 143 -8.58 -7.75 -1.75
N ILE A 144 -8.38 -7.22 -0.54
CA ILE A 144 -7.84 -7.97 0.61
C ILE A 144 -8.97 -8.63 1.40
N ASN A 145 -8.76 -9.86 1.83
CA ASN A 145 -9.68 -10.56 2.70
C ASN A 145 -8.98 -11.14 3.94
N GLY A 146 -9.76 -11.40 4.99
CA GLY A 146 -9.25 -11.82 6.29
C GLY A 146 -8.67 -13.23 6.36
N ASN A 147 -8.90 -14.06 5.33
CA ASN A 147 -8.34 -15.41 5.24
C ASN A 147 -7.02 -15.44 4.46
N MET A 148 -6.63 -14.33 3.86
CA MET A 148 -5.36 -14.20 3.17
C MET A 148 -4.20 -14.31 4.14
N SER A 149 -3.21 -15.12 3.78
CA SER A 149 -1.90 -15.12 4.41
C SER A 149 -1.18 -13.80 4.12
N ASP A 150 -0.07 -13.54 4.79
CA ASP A 150 0.73 -12.36 4.47
C ASP A 150 1.32 -12.44 3.05
N PHE A 151 1.63 -13.65 2.56
CA PHE A 151 1.98 -13.86 1.15
C PHE A 151 0.88 -13.37 0.21
N ASP A 152 -0.37 -13.81 0.43
CA ASP A 152 -1.51 -13.41 -0.42
C ASP A 152 -1.74 -11.91 -0.41
N LYS A 153 -1.61 -11.26 0.76
CA LYS A 153 -1.76 -9.81 0.89
C LYS A 153 -0.66 -9.06 0.13
N ILE A 154 0.60 -9.50 0.30
CA ILE A 154 1.77 -8.93 -0.40
C ILE A 154 1.55 -9.01 -1.92
N MET A 155 1.24 -10.20 -2.44
CA MET A 155 1.04 -10.41 -3.87
C MET A 155 -0.18 -9.66 -4.40
N THR A 156 -1.29 -9.60 -3.64
CA THR A 156 -2.48 -8.83 -4.05
C THR A 156 -2.19 -7.34 -4.16
N VAL A 157 -1.44 -6.75 -3.22
CA VAL A 157 -1.05 -5.33 -3.30
C VAL A 157 -0.06 -5.10 -4.45
N HIS A 158 0.93 -5.97 -4.59
CA HIS A 158 1.90 -5.94 -5.69
C HIS A 158 1.17 -5.92 -7.03
N ASP A 159 0.35 -6.94 -7.30
CA ASP A 159 -0.35 -7.10 -8.58
C ASP A 159 -1.33 -5.96 -8.86
N TYR A 160 -2.04 -5.48 -7.82
CA TYR A 160 -2.90 -4.32 -7.97
C TYR A 160 -2.11 -3.09 -8.42
N MET A 161 -0.95 -2.83 -7.81
CA MET A 161 -0.14 -1.66 -8.13
C MET A 161 0.47 -1.79 -9.53
N VAL A 162 1.05 -2.93 -9.87
CA VAL A 162 1.62 -3.20 -11.20
C VAL A 162 0.57 -3.09 -12.32
N LEU A 163 -0.68 -3.55 -12.07
CA LEU A 163 -1.77 -3.45 -13.03
C LEU A 163 -2.35 -2.04 -13.22
N ASN A 164 -2.26 -1.19 -12.19
CA ASN A 164 -3.01 0.07 -12.17
C ASN A 164 -2.14 1.32 -12.17
N TYR A 165 -0.82 1.18 -12.03
CA TYR A 165 0.11 2.31 -12.02
C TYR A 165 1.06 2.22 -13.21
N HIS A 166 1.64 3.36 -13.60
CA HIS A 166 2.54 3.47 -14.73
C HIS A 166 3.80 4.24 -14.34
N TYR A 167 4.92 3.87 -14.93
CA TYR A 167 6.17 4.57 -14.66
C TYR A 167 6.15 5.97 -15.30
N ASP A 168 6.35 7.01 -14.47
CA ASP A 168 6.44 8.41 -14.93
C ASP A 168 7.76 8.67 -15.67
N LYS A 169 7.68 8.67 -17.00
CA LYS A 169 8.84 8.96 -17.88
C LYS A 169 9.36 10.38 -17.76
N THR A 170 8.58 11.31 -17.19
CA THR A 170 9.04 12.69 -16.94
C THR A 170 9.94 12.79 -15.71
N GLY A 171 9.89 11.79 -14.82
CA GLY A 171 10.68 11.73 -13.61
C GLY A 171 10.30 12.76 -12.54
N LEU A 172 9.09 13.30 -12.59
CA LEU A 172 8.68 14.41 -11.73
C LEU A 172 7.86 13.96 -10.49
N ASN A 173 7.17 12.82 -10.59
CA ASN A 173 6.35 12.36 -9.47
C ASN A 173 7.11 11.39 -8.55
N HIS A 174 7.51 11.87 -7.39
CA HIS A 174 8.27 11.14 -6.37
C HIS A 174 7.46 10.88 -5.08
N SER A 175 6.14 10.89 -5.14
CA SER A 175 5.32 10.81 -3.94
C SER A 175 4.36 9.63 -3.95
N ILE A 176 3.80 9.32 -2.76
CA ILE A 176 2.72 8.34 -2.60
C ILE A 176 1.46 8.67 -3.45
N LEU A 177 1.37 9.87 -3.99
CA LEU A 177 0.26 10.28 -4.86
C LEU A 177 0.19 9.49 -6.18
N ILE A 178 1.14 8.61 -6.49
CA ILE A 178 0.97 7.56 -7.50
C ILE A 178 -0.33 6.77 -7.28
N MET A 179 -0.76 6.56 -6.03
CA MET A 179 -2.00 5.87 -5.72
C MET A 179 -3.24 6.59 -6.28
N THR A 180 -3.18 7.90 -6.43
CA THR A 180 -4.28 8.72 -6.95
C THR A 180 -4.08 9.13 -8.41
N GLY A 181 -2.87 9.53 -8.78
CA GLY A 181 -2.49 10.00 -10.13
C GLY A 181 -2.16 8.86 -11.09
N LYS A 182 -1.92 7.66 -10.58
CA LYS A 182 -1.58 6.44 -11.32
C LYS A 182 -0.22 6.47 -12.04
N GLU A 183 0.55 7.55 -11.93
CA GLU A 183 1.89 7.66 -12.51
C GLU A 183 2.90 8.07 -11.44
N GLY A 184 4.09 7.46 -11.46
CA GLY A 184 5.17 7.77 -10.54
C GLY A 184 6.48 7.08 -10.90
N VAL A 185 7.56 7.47 -10.21
CA VAL A 185 8.88 6.86 -10.37
C VAL A 185 9.12 5.79 -9.29
N CYS A 186 10.27 5.14 -9.30
CA CYS A 186 10.63 4.06 -8.37
C CYS A 186 10.33 4.38 -6.89
N SER A 187 10.66 5.59 -6.43
CA SER A 187 10.36 6.01 -5.06
C SER A 187 8.86 6.07 -4.76
N SER A 188 8.03 6.43 -5.74
CA SER A 188 6.57 6.45 -5.60
C SER A 188 5.99 5.06 -5.40
N TYR A 189 6.46 4.08 -6.17
CA TYR A 189 6.10 2.67 -5.99
C TYR A 189 6.52 2.18 -4.61
N ALA A 190 7.76 2.46 -4.21
CA ALA A 190 8.27 2.04 -2.92
C ALA A 190 7.50 2.65 -1.74
N PHE A 191 7.15 3.94 -1.81
CA PHE A 191 6.35 4.62 -0.78
C PHE A 191 4.93 4.08 -0.69
N ALA A 192 4.28 3.88 -1.83
CA ALA A 192 2.91 3.37 -1.87
C ALA A 192 2.84 1.92 -1.39
N PHE A 193 3.79 1.06 -1.78
CA PHE A 193 3.86 -0.31 -1.32
C PHE A 193 4.09 -0.39 0.20
N LYS A 194 5.09 0.34 0.73
CA LYS A 194 5.32 0.39 2.18
C LYS A 194 4.09 0.87 2.93
N TYR A 195 3.43 1.93 2.48
CA TYR A 195 2.22 2.44 3.10
C TYR A 195 1.11 1.38 3.19
N MET A 196 0.92 0.61 2.12
CA MET A 196 -0.05 -0.50 2.14
C MET A 196 0.37 -1.62 3.08
N MET A 197 1.67 -1.96 3.13
CA MET A 197 2.19 -2.97 4.07
C MET A 197 1.99 -2.54 5.52
N ASP A 198 2.23 -1.28 5.86
CA ASP A 198 1.98 -0.73 7.20
C ASP A 198 0.50 -0.85 7.61
N ILE A 199 -0.43 -0.53 6.69
CA ILE A 199 -1.88 -0.69 6.93
C ILE A 199 -2.25 -2.16 7.17
N LEU A 200 -1.57 -3.08 6.49
CA LEU A 200 -1.79 -4.54 6.62
C LEU A 200 -1.02 -5.17 7.78
N ASN A 201 -0.26 -4.37 8.57
CA ASN A 201 0.62 -4.81 9.65
C ASN A 201 1.69 -5.82 9.18
N ILE A 202 2.25 -5.61 8.00
CA ILE A 202 3.35 -6.38 7.42
C ILE A 202 4.61 -5.53 7.49
N GLU A 203 5.67 -6.03 8.12
CA GLU A 203 6.92 -5.29 8.22
C GLU A 203 7.52 -5.06 6.81
N CYS A 204 7.80 -3.79 6.49
CA CYS A 204 8.33 -3.37 5.20
C CYS A 204 9.27 -2.18 5.39
N THR A 205 10.36 -2.14 4.62
CA THR A 205 11.29 -1.02 4.60
C THR A 205 11.78 -0.74 3.18
N TYR A 206 12.62 0.28 3.03
CA TYR A 206 13.17 0.69 1.74
C TYR A 206 14.58 0.17 1.53
N VAL A 207 14.92 -0.06 0.28
CA VAL A 207 16.30 -0.21 -0.21
C VAL A 207 16.52 0.84 -1.28
N SER A 208 17.72 1.42 -1.32
CA SER A 208 18.09 2.33 -2.40
C SER A 208 19.53 2.10 -2.85
N SER A 209 19.76 2.40 -4.11
CA SER A 209 21.09 2.43 -4.73
C SER A 209 21.29 3.77 -5.42
N THR A 210 22.28 4.54 -4.96
CA THR A 210 22.68 5.78 -5.64
C THR A 210 23.33 5.50 -6.98
N GLU A 211 24.03 4.37 -7.13
CA GLU A 211 24.68 3.97 -8.39
C GLU A 211 23.64 3.66 -9.49
N MET A 212 22.50 3.04 -9.10
CA MET A 212 21.40 2.76 -10.01
C MET A 212 20.43 3.93 -10.13
N ASN A 213 20.50 4.93 -9.25
CA ASN A 213 19.46 5.94 -9.05
C ASN A 213 18.07 5.29 -8.89
N HIS A 214 17.99 4.28 -8.01
CA HIS A 214 16.83 3.41 -7.88
C HIS A 214 16.46 3.14 -6.42
N MET A 215 15.18 2.87 -6.17
CA MET A 215 14.62 2.59 -4.85
C MET A 215 13.54 1.51 -4.97
N TRP A 216 13.55 0.54 -4.02
CA TRP A 216 12.59 -0.55 -3.91
C TRP A 216 12.37 -0.93 -2.45
N ASN A 217 11.76 -2.08 -2.16
CA ASN A 217 11.43 -2.47 -0.80
C ASN A 217 12.10 -3.78 -0.36
N LEU A 218 12.26 -3.92 0.96
CA LEU A 218 12.29 -5.19 1.65
C LEU A 218 10.97 -5.41 2.37
N VAL A 219 10.42 -6.61 2.26
CA VAL A 219 9.19 -7.02 2.94
C VAL A 219 9.47 -8.27 3.77
N LYS A 220 8.86 -8.35 4.96
CA LYS A 220 9.05 -9.49 5.85
C LYS A 220 7.89 -10.47 5.72
N LEU A 221 8.21 -11.71 5.39
CA LEU A 221 7.26 -12.81 5.23
C LEU A 221 7.72 -14.03 6.01
N LYS A 222 6.85 -14.59 6.87
CA LYS A 222 7.19 -15.75 7.72
C LYS A 222 8.48 -15.54 8.56
N GLY A 223 8.70 -14.30 9.01
CA GLY A 223 9.88 -13.93 9.81
C GLY A 223 11.18 -13.74 9.04
N LYS A 224 11.18 -13.83 7.71
CA LYS A 224 12.33 -13.63 6.82
C LYS A 224 12.11 -12.44 5.91
N TRP A 225 13.18 -11.74 5.57
CA TRP A 225 13.13 -10.59 4.67
C TRP A 225 13.41 -11.00 3.23
N TYR A 226 12.71 -10.35 2.29
CA TYR A 226 12.85 -10.54 0.85
C TYR A 226 12.84 -9.20 0.15
N HIS A 227 13.62 -9.09 -0.92
CA HIS A 227 13.52 -7.97 -1.85
C HIS A 227 12.24 -8.08 -2.68
N ILE A 228 11.62 -6.93 -2.95
CA ILE A 228 10.47 -6.80 -3.85
C ILE A 228 10.56 -5.45 -4.57
N ASP A 229 10.58 -5.49 -5.91
CA ASP A 229 10.70 -4.29 -6.73
C ASP A 229 9.55 -4.18 -7.74
N LEU A 230 8.51 -3.49 -7.32
CA LEU A 230 7.32 -3.26 -8.13
C LEU A 230 7.61 -2.43 -9.39
N THR A 231 8.65 -1.58 -9.36
CA THR A 231 8.99 -0.75 -10.51
C THR A 231 9.53 -1.57 -11.67
N TRP A 232 10.34 -2.60 -11.36
CA TRP A 232 10.91 -3.48 -12.37
C TRP A 232 9.97 -4.61 -12.76
N ASP A 233 9.01 -4.93 -11.91
CA ASP A 233 7.90 -5.84 -12.22
C ASP A 233 6.77 -5.15 -13.00
N ASP A 234 6.71 -3.80 -12.98
CA ASP A 234 5.83 -3.03 -13.86
C ASP A 234 6.39 -3.07 -15.27
N PRO A 235 5.68 -3.71 -16.21
CA PRO A 235 6.14 -3.89 -17.57
C PRO A 235 6.11 -2.57 -18.36
N SER A 236 6.80 -1.56 -17.88
CA SER A 236 6.93 -0.26 -18.55
C SER A 236 7.70 -0.39 -19.86
N PRO A 237 7.25 0.25 -20.94
CA PRO A 237 7.93 0.20 -22.21
C PRO A 237 9.25 0.96 -22.18
N PRO A 238 10.21 0.62 -23.09
CA PRO A 238 11.39 1.45 -23.30
C PRO A 238 11.01 2.91 -23.57
N LEU A 239 11.84 3.84 -23.10
CA LEU A 239 11.60 5.30 -23.18
C LEU A 239 11.24 5.83 -24.59
N ASP A 240 11.59 5.09 -25.64
CA ASP A 240 11.45 5.45 -27.05
C ASP A 240 10.28 4.75 -27.73
N SER A 241 9.53 3.89 -27.03
CA SER A 241 8.39 3.18 -27.62
C SER A 241 7.09 3.94 -27.36
N PRO A 242 6.33 4.28 -28.40
CA PRO A 242 5.03 4.93 -28.23
C PRO A 242 3.91 3.98 -27.76
N VAL A 243 4.21 2.71 -27.45
CA VAL A 243 3.24 1.65 -27.69
C VAL A 243 2.90 0.78 -26.48
N TYR A 244 3.52 0.92 -25.32
CA TYR A 244 3.32 -0.06 -24.25
C TYR A 244 2.69 0.52 -23.01
N ASP A 245 1.41 0.76 -23.04
CA ASP A 245 0.56 0.51 -21.89
C ASP A 245 0.30 -0.99 -21.88
N GLN A 246 0.84 -1.69 -20.92
CA GLN A 246 0.77 -3.15 -20.87
C GLN A 246 -0.49 -3.53 -20.12
N PHE A 247 -1.59 -3.37 -20.79
CA PHE A 247 -2.89 -3.73 -20.31
C PHE A 247 -2.90 -5.19 -19.82
N ALA A 248 -3.25 -5.37 -18.55
CA ALA A 248 -3.49 -6.66 -17.93
C ALA A 248 -2.28 -7.61 -17.83
N GLN A 249 -1.06 -7.09 -17.82
CA GLN A 249 0.15 -7.88 -17.58
C GLN A 249 0.74 -7.55 -16.21
N VAL A 250 1.20 -8.56 -15.50
CA VAL A 250 1.88 -8.44 -14.21
C VAL A 250 3.11 -9.33 -14.25
N HIS A 251 4.28 -8.76 -14.09
CA HIS A 251 5.51 -9.52 -13.92
C HIS A 251 5.79 -9.73 -12.43
N HIS A 252 6.56 -10.76 -12.12
CA HIS A 252 6.97 -11.09 -10.74
C HIS A 252 8.45 -11.45 -10.68
N GLU A 253 9.23 -11.10 -11.68
CA GLU A 253 10.65 -11.45 -11.77
C GLU A 253 11.45 -10.90 -10.59
N TYR A 254 10.97 -9.79 -10.00
CA TYR A 254 11.62 -9.09 -8.89
C TYR A 254 10.83 -9.20 -7.56
N ALA A 255 9.89 -10.13 -7.47
CA ALA A 255 9.06 -10.31 -6.28
C ALA A 255 9.61 -11.39 -5.34
N LEU A 256 9.79 -11.05 -4.05
CA LEU A 256 10.17 -11.94 -2.94
C LEU A 256 11.52 -12.66 -3.14
N LEU A 257 12.55 -11.94 -3.55
CA LEU A 257 13.88 -12.48 -3.84
C LEU A 257 14.86 -12.38 -2.67
N SER A 258 15.79 -13.34 -2.62
CA SER A 258 17.00 -13.21 -1.79
C SER A 258 17.92 -12.10 -2.31
N THR A 259 18.85 -11.64 -1.45
CA THR A 259 19.88 -10.66 -1.87
C THR A 259 20.78 -11.19 -2.99
N ASP A 260 21.12 -12.46 -2.97
CA ASP A 260 21.95 -13.04 -4.02
C ASP A 260 21.19 -13.06 -5.34
N LYS A 261 19.91 -13.46 -5.31
CA LYS A 261 19.08 -13.52 -6.51
C LYS A 261 18.81 -12.16 -7.14
N ILE A 262 18.48 -11.15 -6.34
CA ILE A 262 18.23 -9.81 -6.91
C ILE A 262 19.51 -9.18 -7.49
N LYS A 263 20.69 -9.50 -6.93
CA LYS A 263 21.98 -9.10 -7.51
C LYS A 263 22.25 -9.80 -8.86
N GLU A 264 21.90 -11.09 -8.99
CA GLU A 264 21.96 -11.80 -10.29
C GLU A 264 21.10 -11.11 -11.34
N LEU A 265 19.99 -10.48 -10.91
CA LEU A 265 19.06 -9.72 -11.74
C LEU A 265 19.43 -8.21 -11.83
N ASN A 266 20.72 -7.89 -11.72
CA ASN A 266 21.32 -6.58 -11.94
C ASN A 266 20.96 -5.48 -10.93
N HIS A 267 20.58 -5.81 -9.70
CA HIS A 267 20.52 -4.84 -8.62
C HIS A 267 21.87 -4.76 -7.89
N TYR A 268 22.45 -3.60 -7.80
CA TYR A 268 23.79 -3.38 -7.22
C TYR A 268 23.90 -2.03 -6.49
N GLY A 269 25.02 -1.79 -5.82
CA GLY A 269 25.31 -0.51 -5.18
C GLY A 269 24.39 -0.17 -4.00
N PHE A 270 23.82 -1.17 -3.32
CA PHE A 270 22.95 -0.99 -2.17
C PHE A 270 23.54 -1.65 -0.92
N ASP A 271 23.14 -1.13 0.23
CA ASP A 271 23.45 -1.71 1.55
C ASP A 271 22.15 -1.90 2.33
N ILE A 272 21.97 -3.07 2.90
CA ILE A 272 20.80 -3.43 3.73
C ILE A 272 21.20 -3.62 5.21
N GLY A 273 22.43 -3.24 5.58
CA GLY A 273 22.97 -3.34 6.93
C GLY A 273 22.90 -4.74 7.50
N ASN A 274 22.24 -4.88 8.66
CA ASN A 274 22.14 -6.16 9.37
C ASN A 274 20.89 -6.97 9.01
N ILE A 275 20.09 -6.56 8.02
CA ILE A 275 18.90 -7.30 7.60
C ILE A 275 19.33 -8.54 6.82
N ALA A 276 19.02 -9.74 7.35
CA ALA A 276 19.30 -10.99 6.67
C ALA A 276 18.22 -11.25 5.60
N THR A 277 18.63 -11.33 4.34
CA THR A 277 17.80 -11.64 3.17
C THR A 277 18.35 -12.86 2.42
N ASP A 278 18.71 -13.89 3.18
CA ASP A 278 19.35 -15.13 2.71
C ASP A 278 18.37 -16.25 2.37
N SER A 279 17.08 -16.00 2.56
CA SER A 279 16.06 -17.00 2.22
C SER A 279 15.83 -17.07 0.72
N THR A 280 16.04 -18.27 0.17
CA THR A 280 15.84 -18.60 -1.25
C THR A 280 14.51 -19.29 -1.53
N GLU A 281 13.55 -19.23 -0.58
CA GLU A 281 12.28 -19.95 -0.65
C GLU A 281 11.50 -19.62 -1.94
N TYR A 282 11.60 -18.38 -2.40
CA TYR A 282 10.86 -17.89 -3.57
C TYR A 282 11.74 -17.60 -4.80
N ASP A 283 13.07 -17.71 -4.73
CA ASP A 283 14.00 -17.36 -5.83
C ASP A 283 13.72 -18.07 -7.17
N ASN A 284 13.05 -19.20 -7.13
CA ASN A 284 12.70 -20.00 -8.32
C ASN A 284 11.21 -20.39 -8.29
N ALA A 285 10.36 -19.53 -7.77
CA ALA A 285 8.92 -19.80 -7.76
C ALA A 285 8.36 -19.86 -9.19
N ALA A 286 7.46 -20.82 -9.43
CA ALA A 286 6.91 -21.05 -10.77
C ALA A 286 6.20 -19.83 -11.36
N TRP A 287 5.55 -19.04 -10.51
CA TRP A 287 4.85 -17.82 -10.91
C TRP A 287 5.77 -16.67 -11.37
N HIS A 288 7.10 -16.72 -11.13
CA HIS A 288 8.04 -15.69 -11.64
C HIS A 288 8.09 -15.65 -13.17
N SER A 289 7.87 -16.76 -13.86
CA SER A 289 7.91 -16.81 -15.31
C SER A 289 6.62 -16.36 -15.99
N GLY A 290 5.55 -16.16 -15.22
CA GLY A 290 4.26 -15.69 -15.73
C GLY A 290 4.19 -14.19 -15.91
N ILE A 291 3.21 -13.75 -16.71
CA ILE A 291 2.86 -12.33 -16.89
C ILE A 291 1.42 -12.05 -16.44
N SER A 292 0.94 -12.78 -15.46
CA SER A 292 -0.41 -12.70 -14.93
C SER A 292 -0.38 -12.67 -13.41
N SER A 293 -1.39 -12.08 -12.80
CA SER A 293 -1.54 -12.02 -11.34
C SER A 293 -1.47 -13.40 -10.67
N VAL A 294 -1.01 -13.41 -9.41
CA VAL A 294 -1.19 -14.52 -8.48
C VAL A 294 -2.38 -14.20 -7.59
N VAL A 295 -3.50 -14.89 -7.77
CA VAL A 295 -4.74 -14.55 -7.10
C VAL A 295 -5.15 -15.55 -6.03
N TYR A 296 -5.54 -15.05 -4.85
CA TYR A 296 -6.12 -15.86 -3.79
C TYR A 296 -7.63 -15.98 -3.95
N CYS A 297 -8.16 -17.20 -3.90
CA CYS A 297 -9.59 -17.44 -3.93
C CYS A 297 -9.99 -18.68 -3.15
N CYS A 298 -10.91 -18.53 -2.19
CA CYS A 298 -11.50 -19.65 -1.45
C CYS A 298 -10.50 -20.56 -0.71
N GLY A 299 -9.38 -20.04 -0.24
CA GLY A 299 -8.39 -20.78 0.55
C GLY A 299 -7.19 -21.27 -0.24
N GLU A 300 -7.10 -20.96 -1.53
CA GLU A 300 -6.04 -21.40 -2.42
C GLU A 300 -5.55 -20.24 -3.30
N GLU A 301 -4.28 -20.29 -3.71
CA GLU A 301 -3.70 -19.40 -4.70
C GLU A 301 -3.83 -20.02 -6.11
N TYR A 302 -4.01 -19.14 -7.10
CA TYR A 302 -4.13 -19.52 -8.52
C TYR A 302 -3.18 -18.65 -9.33
N TRP A 303 -2.46 -19.29 -10.27
CA TRP A 303 -1.57 -18.58 -11.21
C TRP A 303 -1.50 -19.34 -12.54
N ILE A 304 -0.83 -18.74 -13.52
CA ILE A 304 -0.57 -19.38 -14.82
C ILE A 304 0.86 -19.86 -14.84
N GLU A 305 1.05 -21.14 -15.12
CA GLU A 305 2.33 -21.83 -15.20
C GLU A 305 2.34 -22.70 -16.43
N ASP A 306 3.39 -22.61 -17.24
CA ASP A 306 3.57 -23.45 -18.45
C ASP A 306 2.30 -23.57 -19.32
N ASN A 307 1.59 -22.45 -19.55
CA ASN A 307 0.35 -22.42 -20.33
C ASN A 307 -0.88 -23.10 -19.68
N ASP A 308 -0.81 -23.47 -18.44
CA ASP A 308 -1.92 -24.02 -17.66
C ASP A 308 -2.34 -23.06 -16.54
N LEU A 309 -3.64 -22.99 -16.25
CA LEU A 309 -4.14 -22.37 -15.02
C LEU A 309 -4.06 -23.40 -13.90
N VAL A 310 -3.23 -23.13 -12.91
CA VAL A 310 -2.94 -24.02 -11.79
C VAL A 310 -3.40 -23.45 -10.45
N CYS A 311 -3.39 -24.31 -9.43
CA CYS A 311 -3.79 -23.97 -8.07
C CYS A 311 -2.75 -24.51 -7.08
N SER A 312 -2.52 -23.81 -5.97
CA SER A 312 -1.53 -24.14 -4.94
C SER A 312 -1.64 -25.56 -4.35
N ASN A 313 -2.82 -26.16 -4.43
CA ASN A 313 -3.03 -27.56 -4.03
C ASN A 313 -2.54 -28.59 -5.09
N GLY A 314 -1.86 -28.16 -6.14
CA GLY A 314 -1.32 -28.99 -7.22
C GLY A 314 -2.34 -29.39 -8.30
N LYS A 315 -3.53 -28.79 -8.30
CA LYS A 315 -4.56 -29.09 -9.32
C LYS A 315 -4.42 -28.15 -10.51
N THR A 316 -4.41 -28.71 -11.72
CA THR A 316 -4.62 -27.93 -12.94
C THR A 316 -6.12 -27.69 -13.14
N ILE A 317 -6.50 -26.43 -13.22
CA ILE A 317 -7.88 -25.97 -13.39
C ILE A 317 -8.28 -25.94 -14.85
N TYR A 318 -7.36 -25.46 -15.71
CA TYR A 318 -7.55 -25.39 -17.15
C TYR A 318 -6.21 -25.64 -17.85
N LYS A 319 -6.21 -26.48 -18.87
CA LYS A 319 -5.03 -26.84 -19.63
C LYS A 319 -4.98 -26.12 -20.96
N ASN A 320 -3.75 -25.78 -21.36
CA ASN A 320 -3.47 -25.31 -22.70
C ASN A 320 -4.24 -24.02 -23.04
N LEU A 321 -3.94 -22.95 -22.31
CA LEU A 321 -4.63 -21.65 -22.43
C LEU A 321 -4.42 -21.01 -23.82
N ASP A 322 -3.29 -21.27 -24.49
CA ASP A 322 -2.98 -20.82 -25.85
C ASP A 322 -3.65 -21.66 -26.96
N GLY A 323 -4.33 -22.75 -26.60
CA GLY A 323 -4.85 -23.70 -27.55
C GLY A 323 -3.77 -24.62 -28.13
N ASN A 324 -4.11 -25.39 -29.18
CA ASN A 324 -3.18 -26.32 -29.80
C ASN A 324 -2.36 -25.69 -30.95
N ASP A 325 -2.60 -24.44 -31.29
CA ASP A 325 -2.12 -23.83 -32.53
C ASP A 325 -1.11 -22.69 -32.29
N ASN A 326 -0.64 -22.46 -31.06
CA ASN A 326 0.17 -21.29 -30.64
C ASN A 326 -0.48 -19.99 -31.12
N ASP A 327 -1.75 -19.85 -30.81
CA ASP A 327 -2.63 -18.87 -31.43
C ASP A 327 -2.31 -17.40 -31.08
N TRP A 328 -1.61 -17.14 -29.93
CA TRP A 328 -1.03 -15.80 -29.69
C TRP A 328 0.21 -15.57 -30.56
N ASP A 329 0.07 -15.68 -31.90
CA ASP A 329 1.15 -15.38 -32.84
C ASP A 329 1.38 -13.86 -32.93
N ILE A 330 1.82 -13.29 -31.81
CA ILE A 330 2.31 -11.92 -31.73
C ILE A 330 3.76 -11.84 -32.25
N SER A 331 4.34 -12.99 -32.64
CA SER A 331 5.74 -13.22 -32.96
C SER A 331 6.30 -12.38 -34.10
N ASN A 332 5.47 -11.80 -34.95
CA ASN A 332 5.95 -11.02 -36.09
C ASN A 332 6.34 -9.58 -35.77
N ASN A 333 6.15 -9.07 -34.55
CA ASN A 333 6.34 -7.67 -34.23
C ASN A 333 7.14 -7.34 -32.96
N TYR A 334 8.12 -8.12 -32.59
CA TYR A 334 9.09 -7.80 -31.51
C TYR A 334 8.55 -7.74 -30.07
N ILE A 335 7.37 -8.25 -29.80
CA ILE A 335 6.83 -8.31 -28.45
C ILE A 335 6.96 -9.75 -27.95
N PHE A 336 7.88 -9.98 -27.05
CA PHE A 336 8.14 -11.20 -26.28
C PHE A 336 7.55 -12.49 -26.88
N PRO A 337 8.18 -13.07 -27.93
CA PRO A 337 7.68 -14.27 -28.55
C PRO A 337 7.65 -15.42 -27.53
N GLY A 338 6.55 -16.17 -27.50
CA GLY A 338 6.39 -17.34 -26.64
C GLY A 338 5.78 -17.07 -25.27
N LEU A 339 5.33 -15.84 -24.99
CA LEU A 339 4.58 -15.54 -23.77
C LEU A 339 3.11 -15.94 -23.90
N ILE A 340 2.56 -16.37 -22.78
CA ILE A 340 1.15 -16.72 -22.62
C ILE A 340 0.39 -15.50 -22.14
N TYR A 341 -0.33 -14.84 -23.03
CA TYR A 341 -1.10 -13.63 -22.73
C TYR A 341 -2.46 -13.95 -22.08
N ALA A 342 -2.47 -14.88 -21.15
CA ALA A 342 -3.65 -15.16 -20.35
C ALA A 342 -3.61 -14.34 -19.05
N GLY A 343 -4.66 -13.62 -18.78
CA GLY A 343 -4.88 -12.93 -17.51
C GLY A 343 -5.72 -13.78 -16.56
N ILE A 344 -5.58 -13.53 -15.28
CA ILE A 344 -6.37 -14.13 -14.21
C ILE A 344 -6.79 -13.06 -13.21
N ALA A 345 -8.04 -13.10 -12.73
CA ALA A 345 -8.54 -12.19 -11.73
C ALA A 345 -9.58 -12.87 -10.82
N GLU A 346 -9.68 -12.42 -9.57
CA GLU A 346 -10.68 -12.87 -8.61
C GLU A 346 -11.81 -11.86 -8.49
N TYR A 347 -13.06 -12.33 -8.42
CA TYR A 347 -14.20 -11.50 -8.07
C TYR A 347 -15.30 -12.33 -7.39
N ASN A 348 -15.66 -11.92 -6.18
CA ASN A 348 -16.74 -12.53 -5.38
C ASN A 348 -16.66 -14.06 -5.27
N GLY A 349 -15.46 -14.61 -5.06
CA GLY A 349 -15.21 -16.04 -4.86
C GLY A 349 -15.21 -16.86 -6.14
N SER A 350 -14.96 -16.23 -7.27
CA SER A 350 -14.80 -16.86 -8.57
C SER A 350 -13.53 -16.36 -9.27
N ILE A 351 -12.90 -17.24 -10.03
CA ILE A 351 -11.73 -16.95 -10.84
C ILE A 351 -12.16 -16.66 -12.27
N TYR A 352 -11.73 -15.55 -12.82
CA TYR A 352 -11.92 -15.18 -14.22
C TYR A 352 -10.59 -15.30 -14.93
N PHE A 353 -10.58 -15.89 -16.11
CA PHE A 353 -9.38 -16.07 -16.92
C PHE A 353 -9.72 -16.08 -18.41
N ASN A 354 -8.72 -15.86 -19.25
CA ASN A 354 -8.89 -15.95 -20.69
C ASN A 354 -7.98 -17.00 -21.33
N THR A 355 -8.44 -17.51 -22.46
CA THR A 355 -7.62 -18.07 -23.54
C THR A 355 -7.50 -17.01 -24.63
N GLU A 356 -6.76 -17.30 -25.70
CA GLU A 356 -6.64 -16.38 -26.84
C GLU A 356 -8.01 -15.84 -27.34
N LYS A 357 -9.05 -16.65 -27.33
CA LYS A 357 -10.34 -16.32 -27.96
C LYS A 357 -11.54 -16.30 -27.00
N LYS A 358 -11.36 -16.64 -25.73
CA LYS A 358 -12.49 -16.83 -24.81
C LYS A 358 -12.18 -16.30 -23.42
N VAL A 359 -13.21 -15.79 -22.77
CA VAL A 359 -13.18 -15.48 -21.33
C VAL A 359 -14.03 -16.51 -20.58
N PHE A 360 -13.50 -17.01 -19.48
CA PHE A 360 -14.12 -18.00 -18.62
C PHE A 360 -14.27 -17.48 -17.18
N CYS A 361 -15.25 -18.06 -16.48
CA CYS A 361 -15.41 -17.97 -15.04
C CYS A 361 -15.31 -19.38 -14.45
N TYR A 362 -14.39 -19.59 -13.52
CA TYR A 362 -14.27 -20.81 -12.72
C TYR A 362 -14.78 -20.53 -11.29
N ASN A 363 -15.67 -21.39 -10.80
CA ASN A 363 -16.13 -21.31 -9.41
C ASN A 363 -15.47 -22.45 -8.60
N PRO A 364 -14.54 -22.14 -7.65
CA PRO A 364 -13.83 -23.14 -6.89
C PRO A 364 -14.73 -24.02 -6.02
N LYS A 365 -15.83 -23.48 -5.48
CA LYS A 365 -16.77 -24.21 -4.62
C LYS A 365 -17.53 -25.30 -5.37
N THR A 366 -17.94 -25.03 -6.60
CA THR A 366 -18.66 -25.99 -7.46
C THR A 366 -17.77 -26.72 -8.45
N GLN A 367 -16.51 -26.28 -8.58
CA GLN A 367 -15.52 -26.78 -9.55
C GLN A 367 -16.02 -26.69 -11.01
N LYS A 368 -16.88 -25.73 -11.31
CA LYS A 368 -17.47 -25.55 -12.63
C LYS A 368 -16.80 -24.39 -13.36
N THR A 369 -16.38 -24.63 -14.59
CA THR A 369 -15.95 -23.59 -15.53
C THR A 369 -17.09 -23.24 -16.49
N THR A 370 -17.33 -21.96 -16.70
CA THR A 370 -18.36 -21.44 -17.59
C THR A 370 -17.74 -20.44 -18.55
N GLN A 371 -17.93 -20.60 -19.83
CA GLN A 371 -17.54 -19.60 -20.83
C GLN A 371 -18.49 -18.40 -20.76
N LEU A 372 -17.92 -17.19 -20.71
CA LEU A 372 -18.67 -15.95 -20.66
C LEU A 372 -18.83 -15.27 -22.02
N LEU A 373 -17.73 -15.22 -22.78
CA LEU A 373 -17.75 -14.67 -24.14
C LEU A 373 -16.69 -15.30 -25.05
N SER A 374 -16.77 -14.99 -26.34
CA SER A 374 -15.71 -15.22 -27.32
C SER A 374 -15.42 -13.92 -28.04
N ALA A 375 -14.14 -13.70 -28.37
CA ALA A 375 -13.66 -12.59 -29.16
C ALA A 375 -12.65 -13.09 -30.22
N LYS A 376 -12.21 -12.20 -31.09
CA LYS A 376 -11.23 -12.56 -32.13
C LYS A 376 -9.87 -12.89 -31.52
N GLU A 377 -9.48 -12.10 -30.54
CA GLU A 377 -8.21 -12.19 -29.82
C GLU A 377 -8.38 -11.57 -28.44
N ILE A 378 -7.78 -12.19 -27.43
CA ILE A 378 -7.79 -11.70 -26.05
C ILE A 378 -6.37 -11.89 -25.48
N CYS A 379 -5.73 -10.79 -25.10
CA CYS A 379 -4.36 -10.74 -24.61
C CYS A 379 -4.31 -10.27 -23.15
N GLY A 380 -5.01 -10.97 -22.28
CA GLY A 380 -5.09 -10.66 -20.86
C GLY A 380 -6.43 -10.04 -20.44
N LEU A 381 -6.68 -10.07 -19.14
CA LEU A 381 -7.85 -9.46 -18.51
C LEU A 381 -7.51 -8.96 -17.10
N TYR A 382 -8.29 -8.02 -16.61
CA TYR A 382 -8.24 -7.51 -15.23
C TYR A 382 -9.62 -7.03 -14.80
N ILE A 383 -9.79 -6.75 -13.51
CA ILE A 383 -11.04 -6.23 -12.96
C ILE A 383 -10.79 -4.84 -12.39
N ASP A 384 -11.54 -3.87 -12.94
CA ASP A 384 -11.66 -2.52 -12.41
C ASP A 384 -13.01 -2.39 -11.73
N LYS A 385 -12.99 -2.29 -10.40
CA LYS A 385 -14.18 -2.27 -9.52
C LYS A 385 -15.06 -3.50 -9.72
N ASN A 386 -16.12 -3.39 -10.50
CA ASN A 386 -17.05 -4.48 -10.85
C ASN A 386 -17.14 -4.76 -12.36
N ILE A 387 -16.18 -4.26 -13.10
CA ILE A 387 -16.09 -4.44 -14.55
C ILE A 387 -14.88 -5.32 -14.86
N LEU A 388 -15.12 -6.48 -15.45
CA LEU A 388 -14.07 -7.30 -16.05
C LEU A 388 -13.74 -6.69 -17.41
N LYS A 389 -12.52 -6.26 -17.58
CA LYS A 389 -11.99 -5.72 -18.83
C LYS A 389 -11.05 -6.73 -19.45
N TYR A 390 -11.04 -6.82 -20.76
CA TYR A 390 -10.08 -7.66 -21.50
C TYR A 390 -9.43 -6.85 -22.63
N CYS A 391 -8.21 -7.22 -22.94
CA CYS A 391 -7.35 -6.55 -23.90
C CYS A 391 -7.20 -7.36 -25.17
N ALA A 392 -6.86 -6.68 -26.28
CA ALA A 392 -6.41 -7.30 -27.51
C ALA A 392 -5.21 -6.54 -28.06
N TYR A 393 -4.43 -7.22 -28.90
CA TYR A 393 -3.32 -6.60 -29.61
C TYR A 393 -3.75 -6.10 -30.98
N ASP A 394 -3.47 -4.83 -31.27
CA ASP A 394 -3.68 -4.27 -32.61
C ASP A 394 -2.40 -4.39 -33.45
N HIS A 395 -2.40 -5.33 -34.38
CA HIS A 395 -1.27 -5.58 -35.29
C HIS A 395 -0.93 -4.40 -36.21
N LYS A 396 -1.81 -3.38 -36.34
CA LYS A 396 -1.54 -2.21 -37.18
C LYS A 396 -0.77 -1.14 -36.42
N THR A 397 -1.12 -0.94 -35.16
CA THR A 397 -0.49 0.06 -34.28
C THR A 397 0.60 -0.55 -33.41
N SER A 398 0.73 -1.87 -33.41
CA SER A 398 1.62 -2.64 -32.53
C SER A 398 1.40 -2.30 -31.07
N SER A 399 0.14 -2.26 -30.62
CA SER A 399 -0.22 -1.85 -29.28
C SER A 399 -1.32 -2.74 -28.68
N PHE A 400 -1.26 -2.90 -27.34
CA PHE A 400 -2.39 -3.44 -26.59
C PHE A 400 -3.40 -2.34 -26.30
N SER A 401 -4.68 -2.70 -26.26
CA SER A 401 -5.75 -1.79 -25.86
C SER A 401 -6.93 -2.56 -25.26
N GLU A 402 -7.74 -1.88 -24.48
CA GLU A 402 -9.02 -2.44 -24.03
C GLU A 402 -9.89 -2.78 -25.23
N ALA A 403 -10.24 -4.07 -25.38
CA ALA A 403 -11.03 -4.59 -26.49
C ALA A 403 -12.50 -4.76 -26.13
N GLY A 404 -12.81 -4.86 -24.84
CA GLY A 404 -14.17 -4.97 -24.35
C GLY A 404 -14.24 -5.24 -22.86
N SER A 405 -15.46 -5.27 -22.35
CA SER A 405 -15.71 -5.44 -20.94
C SER A 405 -16.99 -6.21 -20.65
N ILE A 406 -17.08 -6.78 -19.45
CA ILE A 406 -18.26 -7.45 -18.90
C ILE A 406 -18.56 -6.82 -17.55
N LYS A 407 -19.76 -6.24 -17.37
CA LYS A 407 -20.20 -5.86 -16.04
C LYS A 407 -20.51 -7.13 -15.24
N LEU A 408 -19.88 -7.28 -14.09
CA LEU A 408 -20.06 -8.40 -13.18
C LEU A 408 -21.30 -8.18 -12.29
N SER A 409 -21.17 -8.05 -11.00
CA SER A 409 -22.30 -7.68 -10.14
C SER A 409 -22.24 -6.20 -9.75
N ASP A 410 -23.39 -5.61 -9.36
CA ASP A 410 -23.42 -4.24 -8.84
C ASP A 410 -22.75 -4.11 -7.45
N ILE A 411 -22.41 -5.23 -6.83
CA ILE A 411 -21.85 -5.26 -5.47
C ILE A 411 -20.65 -6.20 -5.45
N ARG A 412 -19.52 -5.70 -4.97
CA ARG A 412 -18.33 -6.48 -4.63
C ARG A 412 -18.20 -6.55 -3.12
N PHE A 413 -18.02 -7.74 -2.60
CA PHE A 413 -17.84 -7.98 -1.18
C PHE A 413 -16.37 -8.31 -0.90
N GLY A 414 -15.69 -7.45 -0.16
CA GLY A 414 -14.43 -7.84 0.48
C GLY A 414 -14.73 -8.85 1.59
N THR A 415 -13.80 -9.77 1.85
CA THR A 415 -13.95 -10.67 2.99
C THR A 415 -13.70 -9.90 4.28
N PRO A 416 -14.58 -9.99 5.29
CA PRO A 416 -14.39 -9.32 6.56
C PRO A 416 -13.11 -9.76 7.26
N TYR A 417 -12.43 -8.85 7.92
CA TYR A 417 -11.21 -9.10 8.68
C TYR A 417 -11.22 -8.38 10.03
N ILE A 418 -10.38 -8.86 10.96
CA ILE A 418 -10.26 -8.27 12.30
C ILE A 418 -9.02 -7.39 12.35
N SER A 419 -9.20 -6.15 12.85
CA SER A 419 -8.13 -5.21 13.14
C SER A 419 -8.29 -4.68 14.55
N GLY A 420 -7.40 -5.08 15.46
CA GLY A 420 -7.56 -4.82 16.88
C GLY A 420 -8.84 -5.44 17.43
N SER A 421 -9.67 -4.65 18.10
CA SER A 421 -11.00 -5.07 18.62
C SER A 421 -12.13 -4.91 17.59
N LYS A 422 -11.82 -4.52 16.37
CA LYS A 422 -12.82 -4.20 15.34
C LYS A 422 -12.86 -5.26 14.25
N LEU A 423 -14.06 -5.68 13.88
CA LEU A 423 -14.36 -6.41 12.66
C LEU A 423 -14.69 -5.42 11.54
N ILE A 424 -13.97 -5.48 10.45
CA ILE A 424 -14.11 -4.57 9.31
C ILE A 424 -14.65 -5.35 8.12
N ALA A 425 -15.71 -4.85 7.50
CA ALA A 425 -16.24 -5.36 6.23
C ALA A 425 -16.22 -4.24 5.19
N LYS A 426 -15.57 -4.49 4.05
CA LYS A 426 -15.51 -3.56 2.91
C LYS A 426 -16.43 -4.04 1.80
N ILE A 427 -17.14 -3.11 1.20
CA ILE A 427 -18.15 -3.41 0.18
C ILE A 427 -18.08 -2.30 -0.86
N TYR A 428 -17.87 -2.68 -2.11
CA TYR A 428 -18.05 -1.77 -3.23
C TYR A 428 -19.46 -1.92 -3.81
N LYS A 429 -20.11 -0.80 -4.08
CA LYS A 429 -21.47 -0.76 -4.65
C LYS A 429 -21.55 0.39 -5.67
N ASP A 430 -22.03 0.09 -6.88
CA ASP A 430 -22.22 1.07 -7.96
C ASP A 430 -23.70 1.40 -8.20
N SER A 431 -24.51 1.32 -7.16
CA SER A 431 -25.96 1.48 -7.22
C SER A 431 -26.45 2.25 -6.01
N PRO A 432 -27.36 3.22 -6.15
CA PRO A 432 -27.95 3.96 -5.04
C PRO A 432 -28.89 3.13 -4.16
N LYS A 433 -29.12 1.85 -4.51
CA LYS A 433 -29.97 0.97 -3.72
C LYS A 433 -29.43 0.77 -2.32
N LYS A 434 -30.30 0.81 -1.34
CA LYS A 434 -29.94 0.54 0.05
C LYS A 434 -29.54 -0.92 0.25
N MET A 435 -28.58 -1.14 1.14
CA MET A 435 -28.26 -2.46 1.67
C MET A 435 -28.07 -2.41 3.18
N MET A 436 -28.25 -3.54 3.83
CA MET A 436 -28.06 -3.72 5.25
C MET A 436 -26.92 -4.71 5.49
N VAL A 437 -25.97 -4.35 6.32
CA VAL A 437 -24.98 -5.28 6.88
C VAL A 437 -25.36 -5.52 8.34
N ILE A 438 -25.59 -6.77 8.70
CA ILE A 438 -26.02 -7.14 10.04
C ILE A 438 -24.98 -8.06 10.66
N SER A 439 -24.43 -7.66 11.80
CA SER A 439 -23.58 -8.51 12.63
C SER A 439 -24.41 -9.26 13.67
N PHE A 440 -24.13 -10.55 13.83
CA PHE A 440 -24.73 -11.39 14.86
C PHE A 440 -23.64 -12.02 15.73
N GLY A 441 -23.88 -12.05 17.03
CA GLY A 441 -23.02 -12.70 18.02
C GLY A 441 -23.73 -12.86 19.36
N ASN A 442 -23.07 -13.36 20.37
CA ASN A 442 -23.53 -13.70 21.73
C ASN A 442 -24.66 -12.81 22.29
N ASN A 443 -25.91 -13.05 21.86
CA ASN A 443 -27.11 -12.29 22.23
C ASN A 443 -27.12 -10.81 21.76
N HIS A 444 -26.30 -10.46 20.78
CA HIS A 444 -26.22 -9.13 20.21
C HIS A 444 -26.42 -9.18 18.70
N ALA A 445 -27.20 -8.23 18.19
CA ALA A 445 -27.31 -7.98 16.76
C ALA A 445 -27.17 -6.47 16.50
N GLN A 446 -26.32 -6.11 15.56
CA GLN A 446 -26.14 -4.73 15.13
C GLN A 446 -26.35 -4.65 13.63
N ALA A 447 -27.11 -3.67 13.16
CA ALA A 447 -27.35 -3.43 11.75
C ALA A 447 -26.78 -2.08 11.33
N THR A 448 -26.15 -2.03 10.18
CA THR A 448 -25.66 -0.82 9.54
C THR A 448 -26.23 -0.72 8.14
N GLU A 449 -26.82 0.42 7.79
CA GLU A 449 -27.36 0.71 6.47
C GLU A 449 -26.30 1.38 5.61
N ILE A 450 -26.11 0.89 4.38
CA ILE A 450 -25.24 1.49 3.38
C ILE A 450 -26.13 2.05 2.26
N ILE A 451 -26.05 3.36 2.03
CA ILE A 451 -26.84 4.07 1.02
C ILE A 451 -25.93 4.60 -0.10
N ALA A 452 -24.72 5.04 0.23
CA ALA A 452 -23.82 5.68 -0.71
C ALA A 452 -23.28 4.71 -1.78
N ASP A 453 -23.01 5.21 -2.97
CA ASP A 453 -22.25 4.53 -4.01
C ASP A 453 -20.75 4.57 -3.69
N GLY A 454 -19.98 3.66 -4.28
CA GLY A 454 -18.55 3.55 -4.06
C GLY A 454 -18.18 2.52 -3.01
N VAL A 455 -16.99 2.66 -2.42
CA VAL A 455 -16.50 1.78 -1.35
C VAL A 455 -17.07 2.21 -0.02
N ALA A 456 -17.71 1.29 0.68
CA ALA A 456 -18.22 1.48 2.03
C ALA A 456 -17.46 0.57 3.00
N THR A 457 -17.02 1.12 4.12
CA THR A 457 -16.42 0.38 5.23
C THR A 457 -17.40 0.31 6.39
N VAL A 458 -17.74 -0.90 6.81
CA VAL A 458 -18.61 -1.15 7.96
C VAL A 458 -17.80 -1.78 9.07
N THR A 459 -17.95 -1.26 10.28
CA THR A 459 -17.16 -1.70 11.43
C THR A 459 -18.07 -2.19 12.55
N PHE A 460 -17.76 -3.36 13.09
CA PHE A 460 -18.45 -3.98 14.24
C PHE A 460 -17.44 -4.33 15.34
N ASP A 461 -17.95 -4.66 16.51
CA ASP A 461 -17.15 -5.20 17.61
C ASP A 461 -16.77 -6.66 17.27
N ALA A 462 -15.45 -6.96 17.18
CA ALA A 462 -14.97 -8.28 16.82
C ALA A 462 -15.29 -9.35 17.87
N ASP A 463 -15.27 -9.00 19.17
CA ASP A 463 -15.53 -9.96 20.25
C ASP A 463 -16.99 -10.37 20.30
N ASN A 464 -17.88 -9.50 19.87
CA ASN A 464 -19.33 -9.69 19.89
C ASN A 464 -19.91 -10.16 18.55
N THR A 465 -19.09 -10.30 17.49
CA THR A 465 -19.57 -10.72 16.18
C THR A 465 -19.11 -12.14 15.83
N GLN A 466 -20.04 -13.00 15.44
CA GLN A 466 -19.81 -14.38 15.00
C GLN A 466 -20.15 -14.59 13.53
N ALA A 467 -21.07 -13.78 12.99
CA ALA A 467 -21.48 -13.85 11.60
C ALA A 467 -21.94 -12.50 11.07
N LEU A 468 -21.71 -12.27 9.76
CA LEU A 468 -22.25 -11.15 9.01
C LEU A 468 -23.27 -11.63 8.00
N TYR A 469 -24.31 -10.81 7.83
CA TYR A 469 -25.36 -10.97 6.81
C TYR A 469 -25.42 -9.70 5.97
N PHE A 470 -25.60 -9.89 4.67
CA PHE A 470 -25.70 -8.83 3.68
C PHE A 470 -27.05 -8.92 2.99
N TRP A 471 -27.90 -7.95 3.19
CA TRP A 471 -29.29 -7.95 2.69
C TRP A 471 -29.59 -6.71 1.85
N ASP A 472 -30.43 -6.85 0.85
CA ASP A 472 -30.95 -5.72 0.09
C ASP A 472 -32.03 -4.94 0.87
N GLU A 473 -32.57 -3.89 0.24
CA GLU A 473 -33.63 -3.06 0.81
C GLU A 473 -34.93 -3.81 1.12
N ASN A 474 -35.13 -4.97 0.51
CA ASN A 474 -36.30 -5.85 0.68
C ASN A 474 -36.04 -6.99 1.67
N MET A 475 -34.92 -6.92 2.41
CA MET A 475 -34.47 -7.95 3.35
C MET A 475 -34.19 -9.30 2.67
N MET A 476 -33.80 -9.28 1.41
CA MET A 476 -33.37 -10.48 0.68
C MET A 476 -31.83 -10.61 0.77
N PRO A 477 -31.31 -11.82 1.00
CA PRO A 477 -29.87 -12.03 1.13
C PRO A 477 -29.16 -11.78 -0.20
N LEU A 478 -28.14 -10.91 -0.17
CA LEU A 478 -27.29 -10.58 -1.32
C LEU A 478 -26.15 -11.60 -1.49
N LYS A 479 -25.72 -12.24 -0.40
CA LYS A 479 -24.78 -13.37 -0.39
C LYS A 479 -25.07 -14.29 0.78
N ALA A 480 -24.47 -15.50 0.77
CA ALA A 480 -24.50 -16.39 1.92
C ALA A 480 -23.91 -15.71 3.14
N LYS A 481 -24.41 -16.07 4.34
CA LYS A 481 -23.85 -15.55 5.59
C LYS A 481 -22.36 -15.88 5.68
N GLU A 482 -21.60 -14.92 6.15
CA GLU A 482 -20.19 -15.06 6.43
C GLU A 482 -20.00 -15.44 7.90
N ILE A 483 -19.48 -16.63 8.14
CA ILE A 483 -19.13 -17.10 9.51
C ILE A 483 -17.68 -16.74 9.74
N LEU A 484 -17.42 -16.03 10.83
CA LEU A 484 -16.09 -15.62 11.21
C LEU A 484 -15.43 -16.74 12.01
N SER A 485 -14.37 -17.33 11.47
CA SER A 485 -13.48 -18.19 12.24
C SER A 485 -12.67 -17.30 13.20
N LYS A 486 -12.83 -17.51 14.49
CA LYS A 486 -11.97 -16.88 15.52
C LYS A 486 -10.62 -17.57 15.59
#